data_df3e411ce1418f91eba2d098191d8609
#
_entry.id   df3e411ce1418f91eba2d098191d8609
#
_cell.length_a   1.000
_cell.length_b   1.000
_cell.length_c   1.000
_cell.angle_alpha   90.00
_cell.angle_beta   90.00
_cell.angle_gamma   90.00
#
_symmetry.space_group_name_H-M   'P 1'
#
loop_
_entity.id
_entity.type
_entity.pdbx_description
1 polymer ?
#
loop_
_entity_poly.entity_id
_entity_poly.type
_entity_poly.pdbx_seq_one_letter_code
_entity_poly.pdbx_strand_id
1 'polypeptide(L)'
;MGRPKIARCIEPDYPVLAEIWERSVRATHGFLTEKDIAEIKMSLATTYFPNVDLYGIRNESDIAGFIGLSGNRIEMLFIDYGRQGLGYGSALMDFAVSRGATAVDVNKQNPAALRFYLAKGFRIVSRDEKDEAGRPYPILHLSL
;
A
#
# COMPACT_ATOMS: atom_id res chain seq x y z
N MET A 1 -23.34 -12.89 -5.66
CA MET A 1 -22.07 -12.17 -5.50
C MET A 1 -22.22 -11.09 -4.45
N GLY A 2 -21.41 -11.16 -3.40
CA GLY A 2 -21.44 -10.15 -2.36
C GLY A 2 -20.65 -8.89 -2.77
N ARG A 3 -20.93 -7.79 -2.10
CA ARG A 3 -20.09 -6.60 -2.19
C ARG A 3 -18.76 -6.90 -1.50
N PRO A 4 -17.65 -6.34 -1.97
CA PRO A 4 -16.40 -6.40 -1.24
C PRO A 4 -16.57 -5.82 0.16
N LYS A 5 -15.94 -6.44 1.15
CA LYS A 5 -15.99 -5.99 2.53
C LYS A 5 -14.61 -5.62 3.01
N ILE A 6 -14.51 -4.52 3.75
CA ILE A 6 -13.27 -4.09 4.38
C ILE A 6 -13.34 -4.45 5.86
N ALA A 7 -12.33 -5.18 6.33
CA ALA A 7 -12.26 -5.63 7.72
C ALA A 7 -10.82 -5.63 8.20
N ARG A 8 -10.65 -5.57 9.52
CA ARG A 8 -9.33 -5.61 10.14
C ARG A 8 -8.60 -6.90 9.78
N CYS A 9 -7.33 -6.78 9.40
CA CYS A 9 -6.44 -7.93 9.24
C CYS A 9 -5.76 -8.26 10.55
N ILE A 10 -5.53 -9.54 10.78
CA ILE A 10 -4.88 -10.07 11.98
C ILE A 10 -3.63 -10.85 11.58
N GLU A 11 -2.81 -11.22 12.56
CA GLU A 11 -1.53 -11.86 12.29
C GLU A 11 -1.62 -13.08 11.37
N PRO A 12 -2.61 -13.98 11.50
CA PRO A 12 -2.76 -15.10 10.55
C PRO A 12 -2.94 -14.68 9.08
N ASP A 13 -3.34 -13.42 8.82
CA ASP A 13 -3.47 -12.91 7.45
C ASP A 13 -2.13 -12.47 6.86
N TYR A 14 -1.09 -12.27 7.67
CA TYR A 14 0.18 -11.71 7.21
C TYR A 14 0.80 -12.43 6.01
N PRO A 15 0.83 -13.76 5.97
CA PRO A 15 1.40 -14.44 4.80
C PRO A 15 0.72 -14.08 3.48
N VAL A 16 -0.62 -13.96 3.49
CA VAL A 16 -1.39 -13.57 2.30
C VAL A 16 -1.07 -12.13 1.91
N LEU A 17 -0.98 -11.22 2.89
CA LEU A 17 -0.65 -9.83 2.62
C LEU A 17 0.76 -9.69 2.05
N ALA A 18 1.72 -10.45 2.56
CA ALA A 18 3.10 -10.44 2.05
C ALA A 18 3.16 -10.92 0.60
N GLU A 19 2.37 -11.92 0.23
CA GLU A 19 2.30 -12.40 -1.15
C GLU A 19 1.65 -11.36 -2.08
N ILE A 20 0.60 -10.68 -1.62
CA ILE A 20 -0.03 -9.58 -2.37
C ILE A 20 1.00 -8.47 -2.59
N TRP A 21 1.74 -8.09 -1.54
CA TRP A 21 2.78 -7.08 -1.63
C TRP A 21 3.83 -7.48 -2.67
N GLU A 22 4.34 -8.70 -2.61
CA GLU A 22 5.39 -9.14 -3.53
C GLU A 22 4.93 -9.14 -4.99
N ARG A 23 3.74 -9.67 -5.27
CA ARG A 23 3.20 -9.65 -6.64
C ARG A 23 3.04 -8.23 -7.17
N SER A 24 2.59 -7.32 -6.30
CA SER A 24 2.39 -5.92 -6.69
C SER A 24 3.71 -5.22 -6.98
N VAL A 25 4.71 -5.35 -6.11
CA VAL A 25 5.99 -4.66 -6.32
C VAL A 25 6.76 -5.24 -7.49
N ARG A 26 6.70 -6.55 -7.73
CA ARG A 26 7.34 -7.15 -8.90
C ARG A 26 6.74 -6.63 -10.20
N ALA A 27 5.46 -6.33 -10.20
CA ALA A 27 4.76 -5.83 -11.38
C ALA A 27 4.97 -4.32 -11.60
N THR A 28 5.15 -3.53 -10.53
CA THR A 28 5.10 -2.06 -10.60
C THR A 28 6.38 -1.37 -10.15
N HIS A 29 7.25 -2.05 -9.40
CA HIS A 29 8.48 -1.48 -8.86
C HIS A 29 9.71 -2.17 -9.47
N GLY A 30 9.81 -2.13 -10.81
CA GLY A 30 10.89 -2.79 -11.53
C GLY A 30 12.30 -2.28 -11.17
N PHE A 31 12.39 -1.14 -10.48
CA PHE A 31 13.65 -0.58 -10.00
C PHE A 31 14.17 -1.29 -8.74
N LEU A 32 13.35 -2.06 -8.02
CA LEU A 32 13.80 -2.81 -6.85
C LEU A 32 14.59 -4.04 -7.27
N THR A 33 15.72 -4.29 -6.59
CA THR A 33 16.50 -5.50 -6.82
C THR A 33 15.87 -6.69 -6.10
N GLU A 34 16.26 -7.91 -6.48
CA GLU A 34 15.82 -9.11 -5.77
C GLU A 34 16.22 -9.07 -4.29
N LYS A 35 17.39 -8.50 -3.99
CA LYS A 35 17.86 -8.32 -2.62
C LYS A 35 16.93 -7.38 -1.85
N ASP A 36 16.55 -6.25 -2.46
CA ASP A 36 15.64 -5.29 -1.84
C ASP A 36 14.28 -5.92 -1.54
N ILE A 37 13.74 -6.67 -2.51
CA ILE A 37 12.45 -7.36 -2.34
C ILE A 37 12.52 -8.36 -1.19
N ALA A 38 13.56 -9.16 -1.13
CA ALA A 38 13.73 -10.17 -0.07
C ALA A 38 13.86 -9.51 1.31
N GLU A 39 14.65 -8.46 1.42
CA GLU A 39 14.84 -7.74 2.68
C GLU A 39 13.54 -7.11 3.18
N ILE A 40 12.82 -6.44 2.29
CA ILE A 40 11.55 -5.81 2.66
C ILE A 40 10.52 -6.86 3.04
N LYS A 41 10.41 -7.93 2.27
CA LYS A 41 9.44 -9.00 2.54
C LYS A 41 9.67 -9.62 3.91
N MET A 42 10.93 -9.88 4.29
CA MET A 42 11.26 -10.42 5.60
C MET A 42 10.83 -9.48 6.73
N SER A 43 10.87 -8.18 6.49
CA SER A 43 10.52 -7.18 7.50
C SER A 43 9.02 -6.92 7.61
N LEU A 44 8.20 -7.36 6.65
CA LEU A 44 6.76 -7.06 6.66
C LEU A 44 6.08 -7.58 7.93
N ALA A 45 6.20 -8.86 8.21
CA ALA A 45 5.51 -9.48 9.35
C ALA A 45 6.09 -9.09 10.69
N THR A 46 7.39 -8.79 10.76
CA THR A 46 8.09 -8.51 12.02
C THR A 46 8.11 -7.03 12.38
N THR A 47 8.12 -6.15 11.39
CA THR A 47 8.32 -4.71 11.61
C THR A 47 7.20 -3.87 11.07
N TYR A 48 6.83 -4.04 9.79
CA TYR A 48 5.88 -3.12 9.15
C TYR A 48 4.43 -3.41 9.53
N PHE A 49 3.98 -4.65 9.39
CA PHE A 49 2.58 -4.99 9.66
C PHE A 49 2.18 -4.75 11.12
N PRO A 50 3.00 -5.12 12.12
CA PRO A 50 2.62 -4.89 13.52
C PRO A 50 2.52 -3.42 13.90
N ASN A 51 3.15 -2.52 13.15
CA ASN A 51 3.22 -1.09 13.49
C ASN A 51 2.16 -0.24 12.81
N VAL A 52 1.27 -0.85 12.05
CA VAL A 52 0.18 -0.12 11.37
C VAL A 52 -1.15 -0.80 11.64
N ASP A 53 -2.22 -0.05 11.42
CA ASP A 53 -3.57 -0.61 11.45
C ASP A 53 -3.89 -1.16 10.07
N LEU A 54 -3.96 -2.48 9.96
CA LEU A 54 -4.17 -3.17 8.69
C LEU A 54 -5.64 -3.48 8.45
N TYR A 55 -6.10 -3.15 7.26
CA TYR A 55 -7.45 -3.50 6.79
C TYR A 55 -7.35 -4.14 5.42
N GLY A 56 -8.05 -5.25 5.25
CA GLY A 56 -8.11 -5.95 3.97
C GLY A 56 -9.46 -5.79 3.32
N ILE A 57 -9.48 -5.72 1.99
CA ILE A 57 -10.72 -5.76 1.24
C ILE A 57 -10.89 -7.18 0.69
N ARG A 58 -12.03 -7.79 1.02
CA ARG A 58 -12.32 -9.17 0.64
C ARG A 58 -13.46 -9.20 -0.36
N ASN A 59 -13.32 -10.04 -1.36
CA ASN A 59 -14.41 -10.43 -2.23
C ASN A 59 -14.64 -11.92 -1.98
N GLU A 60 -15.82 -12.25 -1.41
CA GLU A 60 -16.13 -13.57 -0.87
C GLU A 60 -15.15 -13.91 0.29
N SER A 61 -14.32 -14.95 0.16
CA SER A 61 -13.38 -15.34 1.21
C SER A 61 -11.95 -14.87 0.97
N ASP A 62 -11.66 -14.31 -0.22
CA ASP A 62 -10.31 -13.94 -0.61
C ASP A 62 -9.99 -12.47 -0.32
N ILE A 63 -8.79 -12.21 0.19
CA ILE A 63 -8.28 -10.85 0.31
C ILE A 63 -7.79 -10.41 -1.08
N ALA A 64 -8.38 -9.33 -1.59
CA ALA A 64 -8.03 -8.78 -2.89
C ALA A 64 -6.99 -7.66 -2.78
N GLY A 65 -6.85 -7.07 -1.59
CA GLY A 65 -5.91 -5.99 -1.35
C GLY A 65 -5.94 -5.58 0.11
N PHE A 66 -5.04 -4.68 0.49
CA PHE A 66 -4.99 -4.21 1.87
C PHE A 66 -4.44 -2.80 1.97
N ILE A 67 -4.73 -2.15 3.09
CA ILE A 67 -4.23 -0.83 3.43
C ILE A 67 -3.73 -0.85 4.87
N GLY A 68 -2.63 -0.16 5.11
CA GLY A 68 -2.07 0.03 6.45
C GLY A 68 -2.09 1.51 6.80
N LEU A 69 -2.68 1.84 7.95
CA LEU A 69 -2.83 3.20 8.41
C LEU A 69 -2.06 3.42 9.71
N SER A 70 -1.50 4.60 9.86
CA SER A 70 -0.85 5.04 11.09
C SER A 70 -1.20 6.50 11.33
N GLY A 71 -2.11 6.75 12.29
CA GLY A 71 -2.65 8.09 12.49
C GLY A 71 -3.37 8.58 11.24
N ASN A 72 -2.95 9.74 10.72
CA ASN A 72 -3.52 10.30 9.50
C ASN A 72 -2.77 9.86 8.22
N ARG A 73 -1.86 8.90 8.33
CA ARG A 73 -1.01 8.49 7.21
C ARG A 73 -1.43 7.15 6.65
N ILE A 74 -1.42 7.07 5.32
CA ILE A 74 -1.49 5.78 4.62
C ILE A 74 -0.05 5.31 4.48
N GLU A 75 0.29 4.22 5.18
CA GLU A 75 1.64 3.65 5.16
C GLU A 75 1.80 2.61 4.06
N MET A 76 0.72 1.92 3.71
CA MET A 76 0.70 0.88 2.69
C MET A 76 -0.65 0.86 1.99
N LEU A 77 -0.65 0.63 0.69
CA LEU A 77 -1.87 0.36 -0.08
C LEU A 77 -1.49 -0.50 -1.27
N PHE A 78 -1.92 -1.75 -1.26
CA PHE A 78 -1.59 -2.71 -2.30
C PHE A 78 -2.83 -3.50 -2.70
N ILE A 79 -3.05 -3.59 -4.01
CA ILE A 79 -4.09 -4.44 -4.59
C ILE A 79 -3.39 -5.60 -5.28
N ASP A 80 -3.88 -6.82 -5.09
CA ASP A 80 -3.31 -7.99 -5.72
C ASP A 80 -3.26 -7.78 -7.24
N TYR A 81 -2.11 -8.09 -7.83
CA TYR A 81 -1.84 -7.75 -9.23
C TYR A 81 -2.93 -8.21 -10.20
N GLY A 82 -3.49 -9.39 -9.99
CA GLY A 82 -4.54 -9.90 -10.86
C GLY A 82 -5.92 -9.27 -10.64
N ARG A 83 -6.06 -8.34 -9.70
CA ARG A 83 -7.36 -7.77 -9.31
C ARG A 83 -7.44 -6.27 -9.45
N GLN A 84 -6.50 -5.67 -10.16
CA GLN A 84 -6.51 -4.23 -10.43
C GLN A 84 -7.61 -3.89 -11.43
N GLY A 85 -8.07 -2.63 -11.40
CA GLY A 85 -9.12 -2.17 -12.28
C GLY A 85 -10.54 -2.55 -11.84
N LEU A 86 -10.71 -3.11 -10.65
CA LEU A 86 -12.01 -3.56 -10.13
C LEU A 86 -12.56 -2.64 -9.04
N GLY A 87 -11.91 -1.50 -8.79
CA GLY A 87 -12.38 -0.54 -7.80
C GLY A 87 -11.93 -0.78 -6.36
N TYR A 88 -11.11 -1.79 -6.11
CA TYR A 88 -10.65 -2.11 -4.74
C TYR A 88 -9.78 -1.02 -4.15
N GLY A 89 -8.86 -0.45 -4.94
CA GLY A 89 -8.00 0.64 -4.49
C GLY A 89 -8.80 1.87 -4.10
N SER A 90 -9.80 2.24 -4.90
CA SER A 90 -10.68 3.37 -4.58
C SER A 90 -11.49 3.11 -3.32
N ALA A 91 -12.00 1.89 -3.13
CA ALA A 91 -12.77 1.54 -1.93
C ALA A 91 -11.91 1.63 -0.67
N LEU A 92 -10.68 1.12 -0.71
CA LEU A 92 -9.75 1.22 0.42
C LEU A 92 -9.37 2.67 0.69
N MET A 93 -9.16 3.48 -0.36
CA MET A 93 -8.85 4.89 -0.21
C MET A 93 -10.02 5.65 0.44
N ASP A 94 -11.24 5.43 -0.02
CA ASP A 94 -12.41 6.08 0.56
C ASP A 94 -12.58 5.69 2.04
N PHE A 95 -12.33 4.42 2.36
CA PHE A 95 -12.34 3.95 3.74
C PHE A 95 -11.29 4.69 4.57
N ALA A 96 -10.06 4.81 4.06
CA ALA A 96 -8.97 5.48 4.76
C ALA A 96 -9.30 6.96 5.03
N VAL A 97 -9.81 7.66 4.02
CA VAL A 97 -10.20 9.07 4.15
C VAL A 97 -11.32 9.23 5.18
N SER A 98 -12.29 8.30 5.21
CA SER A 98 -13.35 8.32 6.22
C SER A 98 -12.81 8.12 7.64
N ARG A 99 -11.60 7.54 7.77
CA ARG A 99 -10.90 7.35 9.04
C ARG A 99 -9.92 8.48 9.35
N GLY A 100 -9.89 9.54 8.55
CA GLY A 100 -9.07 10.71 8.79
C GLY A 100 -7.70 10.69 8.11
N ALA A 101 -7.47 9.80 7.16
CA ALA A 101 -6.22 9.76 6.41
C ALA A 101 -6.10 10.99 5.51
N THR A 102 -4.95 11.68 5.57
CA THR A 102 -4.68 12.90 4.80
C THR A 102 -3.29 12.92 4.19
N ALA A 103 -2.44 11.94 4.48
CA ALA A 103 -1.05 11.92 4.04
C ALA A 103 -0.66 10.55 3.50
N VAL A 104 0.19 10.54 2.48
CA VAL A 104 0.74 9.31 1.90
C VAL A 104 2.11 9.60 1.30
N ASP A 105 3.00 8.61 1.37
CA ASP A 105 4.29 8.67 0.69
C ASP A 105 4.24 7.76 -0.52
N VAL A 106 4.80 8.23 -1.64
CA VAL A 106 4.82 7.50 -2.89
C VAL A 106 6.25 7.49 -3.44
N ASN A 107 6.72 6.32 -3.85
CA ASN A 107 7.98 6.23 -4.54
C ASN A 107 7.87 6.92 -5.90
N LYS A 108 8.78 7.87 -6.17
CA LYS A 108 8.77 8.64 -7.42
C LYS A 108 8.82 7.75 -8.66
N GLN A 109 9.44 6.57 -8.54
CA GLN A 109 9.59 5.63 -9.65
C GLN A 109 8.37 4.73 -9.85
N ASN A 110 7.27 5.04 -9.15
CA ASN A 110 5.98 4.39 -9.34
C ASN A 110 4.95 5.40 -9.86
N PRO A 111 4.97 5.73 -11.15
CA PRO A 111 4.08 6.77 -11.70
C PRO A 111 2.61 6.38 -11.65
N ALA A 112 2.27 5.10 -11.69
CA ALA A 112 0.88 4.66 -11.60
C ALA A 112 0.28 4.98 -10.22
N ALA A 113 1.03 4.73 -9.14
CA ALA A 113 0.60 5.09 -7.80
C ALA A 113 0.46 6.60 -7.65
N LEU A 114 1.42 7.36 -8.15
CA LEU A 114 1.35 8.82 -8.09
C LEU A 114 0.09 9.34 -8.80
N ARG A 115 -0.18 8.86 -10.02
CA ARG A 115 -1.40 9.25 -10.75
C ARG A 115 -2.67 8.92 -9.96
N PHE A 116 -2.70 7.76 -9.32
CA PHE A 116 -3.84 7.34 -8.52
C PHE A 116 -4.11 8.34 -7.38
N TYR A 117 -3.08 8.68 -6.61
CA TYR A 117 -3.24 9.60 -5.48
C TYR A 117 -3.57 11.02 -5.95
N LEU A 118 -2.94 11.51 -7.03
CA LEU A 118 -3.27 12.83 -7.58
C LEU A 118 -4.72 12.88 -8.05
N ALA A 119 -5.22 11.81 -8.67
CA ALA A 119 -6.62 11.74 -9.09
C ALA A 119 -7.58 11.73 -7.90
N LYS A 120 -7.14 11.31 -6.71
CA LYS A 120 -7.93 11.31 -5.49
C LYS A 120 -7.85 12.65 -4.73
N GLY A 121 -7.15 13.63 -5.28
CA GLY A 121 -7.07 14.96 -4.67
C GLY A 121 -5.83 15.22 -3.83
N PHE A 122 -4.92 14.27 -3.73
CA PHE A 122 -3.65 14.48 -3.06
C PHE A 122 -2.74 15.36 -3.91
N ARG A 123 -1.85 16.10 -3.25
CA ARG A 123 -0.84 16.94 -3.91
C ARG A 123 0.51 16.69 -3.28
N ILE A 124 1.58 16.86 -4.08
CA ILE A 124 2.95 16.73 -3.61
C ILE A 124 3.29 17.94 -2.75
N VAL A 125 3.75 17.72 -1.52
CA VAL A 125 4.13 18.80 -0.60
C VAL A 125 5.63 18.83 -0.31
N SER A 126 6.32 17.71 -0.44
CA SER A 126 7.77 17.64 -0.25
C SER A 126 8.31 16.34 -0.83
N ARG A 127 9.63 16.16 -0.81
CA ARG A 127 10.25 14.92 -1.27
C ARG A 127 11.56 14.66 -0.52
N ASP A 128 11.91 13.39 -0.39
CA ASP A 128 13.23 12.93 0.04
C ASP A 128 13.91 12.19 -1.11
N GLU A 129 15.23 12.33 -1.22
CA GLU A 129 15.98 11.70 -2.29
C GLU A 129 16.25 10.21 -2.04
N LYS A 130 16.07 9.74 -0.81
CA LYS A 130 16.26 8.34 -0.42
C LYS A 130 15.06 7.85 0.36
N ASP A 131 14.83 6.52 0.32
CA ASP A 131 13.82 5.90 1.16
C ASP A 131 14.29 5.82 2.62
N GLU A 132 13.42 5.34 3.52
CA GLU A 132 13.74 5.25 4.95
C GLU A 132 14.95 4.36 5.25
N ALA A 133 15.22 3.38 4.40
CA ALA A 133 16.38 2.50 4.56
C ALA A 133 17.65 3.07 3.92
N GLY A 134 17.61 4.30 3.39
CA GLY A 134 18.76 4.95 2.77
C GLY A 134 19.02 4.49 1.34
N ARG A 135 18.10 3.76 0.71
CA ARG A 135 18.22 3.35 -0.68
C ARG A 135 18.00 4.56 -1.61
N PRO A 136 18.62 4.59 -2.79
CA PRO A 136 18.52 5.74 -3.71
C PRO A 136 17.19 5.76 -4.48
N TYR A 137 16.07 5.63 -3.75
CA TYR A 137 14.71 5.65 -4.30
C TYR A 137 13.97 6.86 -3.74
N PRO A 138 13.83 7.95 -4.53
CA PRO A 138 13.16 9.15 -4.03
C PRO A 138 11.73 8.91 -3.62
N ILE A 139 11.35 9.51 -2.51
CA ILE A 139 9.99 9.42 -1.95
C ILE A 139 9.32 10.77 -2.06
N LEU A 140 8.12 10.78 -2.62
CA LEU A 140 7.26 11.97 -2.69
C LEU A 140 6.29 11.95 -1.53
N HIS A 141 6.20 13.05 -0.80
CA HIS A 141 5.26 13.21 0.31
C HIS A 141 4.03 13.95 -0.19
N LEU A 142 2.87 13.31 -0.11
CA LEU A 142 1.62 13.84 -0.60
C LEU A 142 0.67 14.12 0.56
N SER A 143 -0.18 15.12 0.37
CA SER A 143 -1.22 15.47 1.34
C SER A 143 -2.51 15.87 0.63
N LEU A 144 -3.61 15.56 1.27
CA LEU A 144 -4.92 16.12 0.88
C LEU A 144 -5.02 17.58 1.21
#